data_33d98cf8747deafd6d6a8038cd41f563
#
_entry.id   33d98cf8747deafd6d6a8038cd41f563
#
_cell.length_a   1.000
_cell.length_b   1.000
_cell.length_c   1.000
_cell.angle_alpha   90.00
_cell.angle_beta   90.00
_cell.angle_gamma   90.00
#
_symmetry.space_group_name_H-M   'P 1'
#
loop_
_entity.id
_entity.type
_entity.pdbx_description
1 polymer ?
#
loop_
_entity_poly.entity_id
_entity_poly.type
_entity_poly.pdbx_seq_one_letter_code
_entity_poly.pdbx_strand_id
1 'polypeptide(L)'
;MNKILAMMKQHERALALLAVIVLVLLGNGQLAITDPVESNYALTAKEMLAAGDFTSPRIYGNYWYDKPIFFYWELLAAFQIFGTGEFAARFFPAVFSVLNVLETYYFARKLYDRATAFLSAIIFGTTIAFFYLSKAVITDMTFVFFFNAVLIAFYLAYRSGRRWLYLAAFFFSGLTVLTKGPIGFLLPGFILLVFLCVRRRAGELLHMKWLPGMAVFLAVGGSWYYVMYRLHGMDFIDTFFGVHNFLRARVAEHARDDVFYYYTLIFLVGFAPWSFVVLYQVKKRWAELRERVKQRRVSDAAIFLFVWALLVNLFFQCMATKYVTYTQPAFLPMAILAGRFLLPKMRLVKRTAACMYVLYAVLIFVAAIPLCEQQSGRTTAAALRNLNPGDYLVVNYGDYNNDRIHYKASTVFYYGENIPE
;
A
#
# COMPACT_ATOMS: atom_id res chain seq x y z
N MET A 1 -21.32 -13.15 33.04
CA MET A 1 -21.62 -12.72 31.66
C MET A 1 -21.80 -11.20 31.54
N ASN A 2 -22.64 -10.55 32.37
CA ASN A 2 -22.90 -9.10 32.26
C ASN A 2 -21.69 -8.19 32.54
N LYS A 3 -20.78 -8.54 33.48
CA LYS A 3 -19.56 -7.78 33.77
C LYS A 3 -18.55 -7.82 32.59
N ILE A 4 -18.39 -8.99 31.97
CA ILE A 4 -17.51 -9.17 30.80
C ILE A 4 -18.02 -8.35 29.60
N LEU A 5 -19.35 -8.39 29.34
CA LEU A 5 -19.96 -7.60 28.26
C LEU A 5 -19.84 -6.07 28.51
N ALA A 6 -19.94 -5.63 29.76
CA ALA A 6 -19.77 -4.23 30.14
C ALA A 6 -18.30 -3.79 29.90
N MET A 7 -17.34 -4.61 30.36
CA MET A 7 -15.91 -4.37 30.15
C MET A 7 -15.54 -4.37 28.65
N MET A 8 -16.07 -5.28 27.86
CA MET A 8 -15.89 -5.30 26.38
C MET A 8 -16.42 -4.04 25.71
N LYS A 9 -17.59 -3.51 26.13
CA LYS A 9 -18.11 -2.24 25.62
C LYS A 9 -17.22 -1.05 25.98
N GLN A 10 -16.66 -1.04 27.18
CA GLN A 10 -15.78 0.02 27.65
C GLN A 10 -14.46 0.06 26.84
N HIS A 11 -13.94 -1.13 26.47
CA HIS A 11 -12.66 -1.28 25.77
C HIS A 11 -12.81 -1.63 24.27
N GLU A 12 -13.98 -1.46 23.70
CA GLU A 12 -14.29 -1.87 22.31
C GLU A 12 -13.27 -1.40 21.28
N ARG A 13 -12.75 -0.18 21.44
CA ARG A 13 -11.75 0.36 20.48
C ARG A 13 -10.39 -0.30 20.62
N ALA A 14 -9.97 -0.55 21.83
CA ALA A 14 -8.71 -1.27 22.10
C ALA A 14 -8.80 -2.71 21.60
N LEU A 15 -9.93 -3.37 21.81
CA LEU A 15 -10.18 -4.72 21.31
C LEU A 15 -10.21 -4.78 19.77
N ALA A 16 -10.81 -3.77 19.12
CA ALA A 16 -10.81 -3.69 17.65
C ALA A 16 -9.39 -3.46 17.11
N LEU A 17 -8.59 -2.59 17.73
CA LEU A 17 -7.20 -2.38 17.35
C LEU A 17 -6.36 -3.66 17.58
N LEU A 18 -6.55 -4.32 18.71
CA LEU A 18 -5.88 -5.59 18.99
C LEU A 18 -6.24 -6.64 17.94
N ALA A 19 -7.51 -6.74 17.55
CA ALA A 19 -7.94 -7.65 16.48
C ALA A 19 -7.25 -7.36 15.15
N VAL A 20 -7.07 -6.09 14.79
CA VAL A 20 -6.28 -5.69 13.60
C VAL A 20 -4.83 -6.16 13.74
N ILE A 21 -4.17 -5.85 14.88
CA ILE A 21 -2.77 -6.24 15.12
C ILE A 21 -2.61 -7.76 15.02
N VAL A 22 -3.49 -8.51 15.68
CA VAL A 22 -3.48 -9.97 15.63
C VAL A 22 -3.66 -10.46 14.19
N LEU A 23 -4.64 -9.93 13.46
CA LEU A 23 -4.91 -10.36 12.09
C LEU A 23 -3.71 -10.10 11.17
N VAL A 24 -3.08 -8.91 11.23
CA VAL A 24 -1.97 -8.57 10.33
C VAL A 24 -0.68 -9.31 10.67
N LEU A 25 -0.52 -9.82 11.88
CA LEU A 25 0.64 -10.63 12.30
C LEU A 25 0.41 -12.14 12.14
N LEU A 26 -0.86 -12.57 12.20
CA LEU A 26 -1.24 -13.99 12.18
C LEU A 26 -0.75 -14.67 10.88
N GLY A 27 0.02 -15.75 11.03
CA GLY A 27 0.52 -16.56 9.90
C GLY A 27 1.70 -15.97 9.13
N ASN A 28 2.21 -14.78 9.48
CA ASN A 28 3.29 -14.13 8.69
C ASN A 28 4.58 -14.96 8.60
N GLY A 29 4.89 -15.77 9.59
CA GLY A 29 6.05 -16.68 9.55
C GLY A 29 5.79 -18.00 8.83
N GLN A 30 4.55 -18.26 8.39
CA GLN A 30 4.16 -19.51 7.72
C GLN A 30 3.87 -19.29 6.22
N LEU A 31 3.54 -18.06 5.83
CA LEU A 31 3.27 -17.69 4.43
C LEU A 31 4.58 -17.67 3.67
N ALA A 32 4.81 -18.63 2.78
CA ALA A 32 5.99 -18.65 1.92
C ALA A 32 6.09 -17.37 1.06
N ILE A 33 7.33 -16.95 0.76
CA ILE A 33 7.57 -15.83 -0.15
C ILE A 33 7.20 -16.28 -1.57
N THR A 34 6.29 -15.56 -2.22
CA THR A 34 5.72 -15.92 -3.52
C THR A 34 6.47 -15.27 -4.68
N ASP A 35 6.49 -15.95 -5.84
CA ASP A 35 7.03 -15.41 -7.08
C ASP A 35 5.97 -14.68 -7.89
N PRO A 36 6.38 -13.71 -8.75
CA PRO A 36 7.73 -13.13 -8.83
C PRO A 36 7.91 -11.88 -7.94
N VAL A 37 6.84 -11.27 -7.45
CA VAL A 37 6.90 -9.90 -6.90
C VAL A 37 7.49 -9.86 -5.50
N GLU A 38 6.96 -10.67 -4.56
CA GLU A 38 7.47 -10.70 -3.18
C GLU A 38 8.92 -11.17 -3.15
N SER A 39 9.22 -12.22 -3.93
CA SER A 39 10.54 -12.82 -3.97
C SER A 39 11.60 -11.87 -4.53
N ASN A 40 11.27 -11.05 -5.53
CA ASN A 40 12.20 -10.04 -6.04
C ASN A 40 12.57 -9.03 -4.95
N TYR A 41 11.61 -8.53 -4.16
CA TYR A 41 11.92 -7.63 -3.04
C TYR A 41 12.74 -8.30 -1.95
N ALA A 42 12.34 -9.51 -1.54
CA ALA A 42 13.00 -10.23 -0.47
C ALA A 42 14.43 -10.64 -0.85
N LEU A 43 14.64 -11.16 -2.07
CA LEU A 43 15.95 -11.52 -2.57
C LEU A 43 16.86 -10.30 -2.73
N THR A 44 16.35 -9.21 -3.32
CA THR A 44 17.10 -7.96 -3.45
C THR A 44 17.61 -7.48 -2.08
N ALA A 45 16.74 -7.44 -1.07
CA ALA A 45 17.16 -7.02 0.28
C ALA A 45 18.16 -8.00 0.91
N LYS A 46 18.02 -9.31 0.67
CA LYS A 46 18.95 -10.33 1.15
C LYS A 46 20.35 -10.16 0.53
N GLU A 47 20.43 -9.94 -0.78
CA GLU A 47 21.69 -9.70 -1.48
C GLU A 47 22.33 -8.36 -1.08
N MET A 48 21.54 -7.30 -0.90
CA MET A 48 22.04 -6.03 -0.35
C MET A 48 22.67 -6.22 1.04
N LEU A 49 22.01 -7.01 1.90
CA LEU A 49 22.52 -7.30 3.25
C LEU A 49 23.83 -8.10 3.19
N ALA A 50 23.89 -9.13 2.35
CA ALA A 50 25.09 -9.95 2.16
C ALA A 50 26.26 -9.14 1.61
N ALA A 51 26.00 -8.19 0.71
CA ALA A 51 27.01 -7.30 0.13
C ALA A 51 27.42 -6.13 1.04
N GLY A 52 26.68 -5.89 2.16
CA GLY A 52 26.89 -4.71 3.00
C GLY A 52 26.57 -3.39 2.29
N ASP A 53 25.80 -3.42 1.20
CA ASP A 53 25.42 -2.25 0.40
C ASP A 53 23.97 -1.85 0.71
N PHE A 54 23.78 -0.77 1.45
CA PHE A 54 22.48 -0.25 1.87
C PHE A 54 21.94 0.83 0.92
N THR A 55 22.59 1.03 -0.23
CA THR A 55 22.27 2.14 -1.15
C THR A 55 21.78 1.64 -2.51
N SER A 56 22.46 0.64 -3.08
CA SER A 56 22.24 0.17 -4.45
C SER A 56 21.50 -1.18 -4.44
N PRO A 57 20.19 -1.22 -4.76
CA PRO A 57 19.46 -2.48 -4.87
C PRO A 57 20.09 -3.40 -5.91
N ARG A 58 20.15 -4.70 -5.60
CA ARG A 58 20.69 -5.74 -6.49
C ARG A 58 19.91 -7.04 -6.39
N ILE A 59 19.82 -7.75 -7.52
CA ILE A 59 19.20 -9.06 -7.62
C ILE A 59 20.03 -9.93 -8.59
N TYR A 60 20.26 -11.17 -8.26
CA TYR A 60 21.14 -12.11 -9.01
C TYR A 60 22.54 -11.51 -9.26
N GLY A 61 23.08 -10.81 -8.25
CA GLY A 61 24.37 -10.13 -8.33
C GLY A 61 24.41 -8.85 -9.17
N ASN A 62 23.36 -8.50 -9.91
CA ASN A 62 23.27 -7.30 -10.75
C ASN A 62 22.49 -6.19 -10.08
N TYR A 63 22.80 -4.92 -10.43
CA TYR A 63 22.03 -3.78 -9.94
C TYR A 63 20.59 -3.83 -10.46
N TRP A 64 19.64 -3.47 -9.58
CA TRP A 64 18.20 -3.59 -9.83
C TRP A 64 17.48 -2.27 -9.53
N TYR A 65 17.09 -1.54 -10.56
CA TYR A 65 16.55 -0.18 -10.45
C TYR A 65 15.01 -0.12 -10.57
N ASP A 66 14.28 -1.20 -10.18
CA ASP A 66 12.82 -1.25 -10.33
C ASP A 66 12.08 -0.32 -9.35
N LYS A 67 12.53 -0.26 -8.11
CA LYS A 67 11.92 0.57 -7.05
C LYS A 67 12.94 1.36 -6.27
N PRO A 68 12.50 2.52 -5.69
CA PRO A 68 13.34 3.28 -4.78
C PRO A 68 13.65 2.53 -3.48
N ILE A 69 14.55 3.08 -2.68
CA ILE A 69 15.25 2.39 -1.60
C ILE A 69 14.43 2.15 -0.33
N PHE A 70 13.37 2.95 -0.05
CA PHE A 70 12.78 2.98 1.29
C PHE A 70 12.26 1.60 1.75
N PHE A 71 11.58 0.88 0.86
CA PHE A 71 11.08 -0.46 1.19
C PHE A 71 12.20 -1.49 1.39
N TYR A 72 13.31 -1.36 0.66
CA TYR A 72 14.49 -2.19 0.91
C TYR A 72 15.11 -1.89 2.28
N TRP A 73 15.15 -0.62 2.72
CA TRP A 73 15.58 -0.30 4.09
C TRP A 73 14.70 -0.93 5.16
N GLU A 74 13.38 -1.00 4.93
CA GLU A 74 12.47 -1.73 5.82
C GLU A 74 12.85 -3.22 5.91
N LEU A 75 13.04 -3.87 4.77
CA LEU A 75 13.42 -5.27 4.71
C LEU A 75 14.80 -5.53 5.35
N LEU A 76 15.79 -4.68 5.06
CA LEU A 76 17.13 -4.76 5.64
C LEU A 76 17.08 -4.64 7.17
N ALA A 77 16.35 -3.67 7.69
CA ALA A 77 16.18 -3.49 9.14
C ALA A 77 15.49 -4.71 9.77
N ALA A 78 14.44 -5.24 9.15
CA ALA A 78 13.75 -6.42 9.63
C ALA A 78 14.64 -7.67 9.59
N PHE A 79 15.41 -7.85 8.52
CA PHE A 79 16.34 -8.99 8.39
C PHE A 79 17.49 -8.93 9.39
N GLN A 80 17.99 -7.75 9.72
CA GLN A 80 19.01 -7.56 10.78
C GLN A 80 18.47 -7.88 12.17
N ILE A 81 17.20 -7.55 12.45
CA ILE A 81 16.59 -7.72 13.79
C ILE A 81 16.08 -9.15 13.99
N PHE A 82 15.40 -9.72 13.00
CA PHE A 82 14.65 -10.99 13.12
C PHE A 82 15.29 -12.15 12.35
N GLY A 83 16.39 -11.91 11.62
CA GLY A 83 16.93 -12.86 10.65
C GLY A 83 16.17 -12.87 9.33
N THR A 84 16.79 -13.44 8.29
CA THR A 84 16.19 -13.52 6.95
C THR A 84 15.11 -14.60 6.92
N GLY A 85 13.87 -14.22 6.70
CA GLY A 85 12.74 -15.15 6.66
C GLY A 85 11.40 -14.46 6.42
N GLU A 86 10.35 -15.28 6.35
CA GLU A 86 8.99 -14.86 6.00
C GLU A 86 8.40 -13.82 6.96
N PHE A 87 8.61 -14.02 8.27
CA PHE A 87 8.12 -13.09 9.28
C PHE A 87 8.80 -11.73 9.16
N ALA A 88 10.13 -11.72 9.02
CA ALA A 88 10.90 -10.49 8.88
C ALA A 88 10.50 -9.71 7.63
N ALA A 89 10.33 -10.39 6.49
CA ALA A 89 9.91 -9.77 5.24
C ALA A 89 8.52 -9.10 5.34
N ARG A 90 7.61 -9.65 6.17
CA ARG A 90 6.25 -9.12 6.35
C ARG A 90 6.10 -8.18 7.56
N PHE A 91 7.16 -7.95 8.33
CA PHE A 91 7.07 -7.17 9.55
C PHE A 91 6.65 -5.72 9.29
N PHE A 92 7.36 -5.00 8.41
CA PHE A 92 7.00 -3.60 8.10
C PHE A 92 5.71 -3.45 7.31
N PRO A 93 5.37 -4.26 6.30
CA PRO A 93 4.02 -4.29 5.73
C PRO A 93 2.92 -4.41 6.79
N ALA A 94 3.09 -5.27 7.80
CA ALA A 94 2.16 -5.39 8.91
C ALA A 94 2.10 -4.14 9.79
N VAL A 95 3.25 -3.54 10.14
CA VAL A 95 3.35 -2.28 10.89
C VAL A 95 2.63 -1.15 10.16
N PHE A 96 2.92 -0.95 8.87
CA PHE A 96 2.26 0.10 8.08
C PHE A 96 0.78 -0.18 7.85
N SER A 97 0.35 -1.44 7.85
CA SER A 97 -1.08 -1.79 7.85
C SER A 97 -1.79 -1.28 9.11
N VAL A 98 -1.20 -1.50 10.29
CA VAL A 98 -1.74 -0.96 11.55
C VAL A 98 -1.74 0.57 11.52
N LEU A 99 -0.64 1.19 11.07
CA LEU A 99 -0.53 2.65 10.95
C LEU A 99 -1.60 3.24 10.03
N ASN A 100 -1.90 2.61 8.89
CA ASN A 100 -2.98 3.04 7.98
C ASN A 100 -4.37 3.00 8.66
N VAL A 101 -4.64 1.98 9.49
CA VAL A 101 -5.90 1.91 10.27
C VAL A 101 -5.95 3.05 11.31
N LEU A 102 -4.85 3.30 12.01
CA LEU A 102 -4.74 4.39 12.99
C LEU A 102 -4.87 5.77 12.32
N GLU A 103 -4.25 5.94 11.17
CA GLU A 103 -4.34 7.16 10.36
C GLU A 103 -5.77 7.42 9.86
N THR A 104 -6.47 6.37 9.41
CA THR A 104 -7.89 6.43 9.03
C THR A 104 -8.74 6.88 10.24
N TYR A 105 -8.51 6.29 11.41
CA TYR A 105 -9.20 6.70 12.64
C TYR A 105 -8.90 8.16 12.99
N TYR A 106 -7.61 8.53 12.99
CA TYR A 106 -7.16 9.88 13.33
C TYR A 106 -7.80 10.94 12.43
N PHE A 107 -7.72 10.74 11.11
CA PHE A 107 -8.23 11.71 10.16
C PHE A 107 -9.75 11.79 10.19
N ALA A 108 -10.47 10.68 10.22
CA ALA A 108 -11.91 10.67 10.35
C ALA A 108 -12.40 11.39 11.63
N ARG A 109 -11.65 11.24 12.75
CA ARG A 109 -11.93 11.96 13.99
C ARG A 109 -11.71 13.47 13.88
N LYS A 110 -10.70 13.90 13.12
CA LYS A 110 -10.46 15.33 12.86
C LYS A 110 -11.53 15.94 11.96
N LEU A 111 -12.07 15.16 11.02
CA LEU A 111 -13.12 15.62 10.11
C LEU A 111 -14.50 15.63 10.74
N TYR A 112 -14.82 14.63 11.53
CA TYR A 112 -16.18 14.35 12.05
C TYR A 112 -16.15 14.10 13.57
N ASP A 113 -16.51 12.89 14.00
CA ASP A 113 -16.68 12.48 15.38
C ASP A 113 -16.04 11.11 15.67
N ARG A 114 -16.01 10.73 16.97
CA ARG A 114 -15.39 9.47 17.41
C ARG A 114 -16.09 8.22 16.87
N ALA A 115 -17.39 8.28 16.66
CA ALA A 115 -18.16 7.10 16.19
C ALA A 115 -17.90 6.88 14.69
N THR A 116 -17.92 7.96 13.89
CA THR A 116 -17.52 7.92 12.48
C THR A 116 -16.08 7.41 12.35
N ALA A 117 -15.14 7.93 13.16
CA ALA A 117 -13.75 7.50 13.12
C ALA A 117 -13.58 6.01 13.37
N PHE A 118 -14.28 5.49 14.39
CA PHE A 118 -14.24 4.06 14.70
C PHE A 118 -14.78 3.19 13.56
N LEU A 119 -15.92 3.58 12.98
CA LEU A 119 -16.49 2.85 11.85
C LEU A 119 -15.57 2.91 10.62
N SER A 120 -14.97 4.07 10.35
CA SER A 120 -14.05 4.23 9.21
C SER A 120 -12.83 3.31 9.34
N ALA A 121 -12.23 3.25 10.54
CA ALA A 121 -11.09 2.38 10.81
C ALA A 121 -11.44 0.89 10.66
N ILE A 122 -12.61 0.46 11.18
CA ILE A 122 -13.09 -0.92 11.03
C ILE A 122 -13.37 -1.23 9.55
N ILE A 123 -14.03 -0.33 8.83
CA ILE A 123 -14.31 -0.50 7.40
C ILE A 123 -13.01 -0.66 6.64
N PHE A 124 -12.03 0.24 6.82
CA PHE A 124 -10.74 0.16 6.15
C PHE A 124 -10.02 -1.16 6.44
N GLY A 125 -9.89 -1.52 7.75
CA GLY A 125 -9.15 -2.71 8.21
C GLY A 125 -9.83 -4.05 7.92
N THR A 126 -11.02 -4.05 7.31
CA THR A 126 -11.75 -5.26 6.94
C THR A 126 -12.12 -5.34 5.46
N THR A 127 -11.51 -4.49 4.62
CA THR A 127 -11.60 -4.64 3.17
C THR A 127 -10.74 -5.82 2.70
N ILE A 128 -11.15 -6.47 1.60
CA ILE A 128 -10.38 -7.59 1.00
C ILE A 128 -8.97 -7.12 0.61
N ALA A 129 -8.86 -5.95 0.00
CA ALA A 129 -7.55 -5.42 -0.40
C ALA A 129 -6.64 -5.14 0.79
N PHE A 130 -7.17 -4.62 1.93
CA PHE A 130 -6.38 -4.47 3.15
C PHE A 130 -5.85 -5.81 3.64
N PHE A 131 -6.71 -6.83 3.69
CA PHE A 131 -6.31 -8.17 4.12
C PHE A 131 -5.18 -8.73 3.26
N TYR A 132 -5.32 -8.68 1.94
CA TYR A 132 -4.30 -9.11 1.00
C TYR A 132 -2.98 -8.35 1.18
N LEU A 133 -3.04 -7.01 1.12
CA LEU A 133 -1.84 -6.17 1.17
C LEU A 133 -1.13 -6.19 2.52
N SER A 134 -1.85 -6.41 3.62
CA SER A 134 -1.24 -6.55 4.95
C SER A 134 -0.36 -7.78 5.09
N LYS A 135 -0.47 -8.74 4.16
CA LYS A 135 0.29 -9.99 4.12
C LYS A 135 1.35 -10.01 3.02
N ALA A 136 1.27 -9.11 2.06
CA ALA A 136 2.16 -9.09 0.91
C ALA A 136 3.48 -8.37 1.20
N VAL A 137 4.60 -8.94 0.74
CA VAL A 137 5.94 -8.33 0.82
C VAL A 137 6.13 -7.38 -0.35
N ILE A 138 5.41 -6.25 -0.30
CA ILE A 138 5.42 -5.22 -1.35
C ILE A 138 5.36 -3.81 -0.76
N THR A 139 5.69 -2.82 -1.56
CA THR A 139 5.79 -1.41 -1.16
C THR A 139 4.46 -0.77 -0.74
N ASP A 140 3.32 -1.40 -1.01
CA ASP A 140 2.03 -0.73 -1.09
C ASP A 140 1.52 -0.18 0.24
N MET A 141 1.61 -0.93 1.36
CA MET A 141 1.11 -0.44 2.65
C MET A 141 1.92 0.74 3.19
N THR A 142 3.23 0.75 2.95
CA THR A 142 4.12 1.86 3.26
C THR A 142 3.82 3.08 2.39
N PHE A 143 3.70 2.85 1.08
CA PHE A 143 3.33 3.89 0.12
C PHE A 143 2.00 4.55 0.46
N VAL A 144 0.97 3.75 0.74
CA VAL A 144 -0.39 4.25 1.08
C VAL A 144 -0.35 5.10 2.34
N PHE A 145 0.39 4.69 3.36
CA PHE A 145 0.53 5.48 4.59
C PHE A 145 1.13 6.86 4.32
N PHE A 146 2.28 6.93 3.65
CA PHE A 146 2.90 8.22 3.36
C PHE A 146 2.08 9.06 2.38
N PHE A 147 1.48 8.44 1.37
CA PHE A 147 0.59 9.11 0.42
C PHE A 147 -0.61 9.77 1.13
N ASN A 148 -1.25 9.02 2.03
CA ASN A 148 -2.35 9.52 2.83
C ASN A 148 -1.88 10.67 3.74
N ALA A 149 -0.71 10.52 4.39
CA ALA A 149 -0.14 11.54 5.27
C ALA A 149 0.09 12.87 4.54
N VAL A 150 0.51 12.86 3.26
CA VAL A 150 0.61 14.07 2.43
C VAL A 150 -0.73 14.80 2.38
N LEU A 151 -1.79 14.10 1.99
CA LEU A 151 -3.12 14.66 1.77
C LEU A 151 -3.78 15.09 3.09
N ILE A 152 -3.56 14.32 4.16
CA ILE A 152 -4.02 14.64 5.52
C ILE A 152 -3.33 15.91 6.04
N ALA A 153 -2.00 15.98 5.95
CA ALA A 153 -1.22 17.13 6.40
C ALA A 153 -1.66 18.41 5.67
N PHE A 154 -1.81 18.32 4.34
CA PHE A 154 -2.35 19.42 3.54
C PHE A 154 -3.76 19.85 4.01
N TYR A 155 -4.70 18.90 4.12
CA TYR A 155 -6.07 19.25 4.48
C TYR A 155 -6.17 19.84 5.89
N LEU A 156 -5.37 19.35 6.82
CA LEU A 156 -5.32 19.90 8.17
C LEU A 156 -4.70 21.31 8.18
N ALA A 157 -3.67 21.58 7.35
CA ALA A 157 -3.12 22.92 7.16
C ALA A 157 -4.19 23.88 6.61
N TYR A 158 -4.82 23.48 5.51
CA TYR A 158 -5.91 24.22 4.84
C TYR A 158 -7.05 24.58 5.80
N ARG A 159 -7.50 23.61 6.62
CA ARG A 159 -8.61 23.80 7.56
C ARG A 159 -8.25 24.62 8.79
N SER A 160 -7.04 24.46 9.31
CA SER A 160 -6.62 25.09 10.58
C SER A 160 -5.85 26.40 10.41
N GLY A 161 -5.38 26.72 9.19
CA GLY A 161 -4.48 27.84 8.93
C GLY A 161 -3.04 27.64 9.46
N ARG A 162 -2.71 26.45 9.98
CA ARG A 162 -1.37 26.13 10.52
C ARG A 162 -0.40 25.82 9.39
N ARG A 163 0.23 26.84 8.83
CA ARG A 163 1.10 26.75 7.64
C ARG A 163 2.30 25.80 7.79
N TRP A 164 2.74 25.48 8.99
CA TRP A 164 3.84 24.50 9.20
C TRP A 164 3.45 23.08 8.78
N LEU A 165 2.16 22.72 8.80
CA LEU A 165 1.68 21.43 8.33
C LEU A 165 1.90 21.22 6.82
N TYR A 166 2.06 22.29 6.02
CA TYR A 166 2.48 22.14 4.63
C TYR A 166 3.90 21.59 4.51
N LEU A 167 4.81 21.93 5.44
CA LEU A 167 6.15 21.33 5.47
C LEU A 167 6.07 19.83 5.76
N ALA A 168 5.15 19.40 6.64
CA ALA A 168 4.90 17.97 6.86
C ALA A 168 4.38 17.27 5.58
N ALA A 169 3.52 17.93 4.78
CA ALA A 169 3.08 17.39 3.50
C ALA A 169 4.27 17.19 2.53
N PHE A 170 5.19 18.14 2.42
CA PHE A 170 6.40 18.00 1.61
C PHE A 170 7.33 16.90 2.13
N PHE A 171 7.49 16.78 3.45
CA PHE A 171 8.28 15.71 4.09
C PHE A 171 7.73 14.33 3.74
N PHE A 172 6.41 14.10 3.96
CA PHE A 172 5.78 12.83 3.61
C PHE A 172 5.79 12.57 2.11
N SER A 173 5.70 13.60 1.27
CA SER A 173 5.85 13.45 -0.18
C SER A 173 7.24 12.96 -0.56
N GLY A 174 8.29 13.44 0.11
CA GLY A 174 9.66 12.92 -0.05
C GLY A 174 9.74 11.42 0.30
N LEU A 175 9.15 10.99 1.42
CA LEU A 175 9.10 9.57 1.81
C LEU A 175 8.27 8.73 0.81
N THR A 176 7.17 9.30 0.29
CA THR A 176 6.35 8.62 -0.71
C THR A 176 7.12 8.39 -2.00
N VAL A 177 7.92 9.38 -2.43
CA VAL A 177 8.80 9.28 -3.61
C VAL A 177 9.92 8.26 -3.39
N LEU A 178 10.51 8.19 -2.19
CA LEU A 178 11.48 7.15 -1.82
C LEU A 178 10.89 5.74 -1.75
N THR A 179 9.56 5.62 -1.66
CA THR A 179 8.88 4.32 -1.61
C THR A 179 8.48 3.80 -2.98
N LYS A 180 7.92 4.66 -3.86
CA LYS A 180 7.32 4.20 -5.13
C LYS A 180 7.62 5.13 -6.33
N GLY A 181 8.51 6.10 -6.15
CA GLY A 181 8.95 7.00 -7.22
C GLY A 181 8.08 8.26 -7.41
N PRO A 182 8.21 8.94 -8.56
CA PRO A 182 7.64 10.28 -8.80
C PRO A 182 6.14 10.41 -8.58
N ILE A 183 5.40 9.31 -8.72
CA ILE A 183 3.95 9.25 -8.48
C ILE A 183 3.58 9.71 -7.06
N GLY A 184 4.49 9.54 -6.10
CA GLY A 184 4.33 9.95 -4.71
C GLY A 184 4.27 11.48 -4.49
N PHE A 185 4.71 12.26 -5.47
CA PHE A 185 4.57 13.73 -5.49
C PHE A 185 3.48 14.18 -6.46
N LEU A 186 3.47 13.61 -7.67
CA LEU A 186 2.63 14.07 -8.77
C LEU A 186 1.14 13.85 -8.49
N LEU A 187 0.76 12.65 -8.04
CA LEU A 187 -0.65 12.32 -7.85
C LEU A 187 -1.26 13.05 -6.64
N PRO A 188 -0.64 13.11 -5.45
CA PRO A 188 -1.14 13.98 -4.38
C PRO A 188 -1.25 15.43 -4.82
N GLY A 189 -0.21 15.98 -5.48
CA GLY A 189 -0.23 17.35 -6.01
C GLY A 189 -1.40 17.59 -6.95
N PHE A 190 -1.68 16.67 -7.86
CA PHE A 190 -2.83 16.76 -8.77
C PHE A 190 -4.18 16.74 -8.02
N ILE A 191 -4.33 15.84 -7.02
CA ILE A 191 -5.53 15.78 -6.18
C ILE A 191 -5.76 17.13 -5.45
N LEU A 192 -4.69 17.71 -4.89
CA LEU A 192 -4.76 18.98 -4.18
C LEU A 192 -5.16 20.13 -5.11
N LEU A 193 -4.57 20.19 -6.30
CA LEU A 193 -4.89 21.21 -7.31
C LEU A 193 -6.36 21.14 -7.71
N VAL A 194 -6.87 19.94 -8.05
CA VAL A 194 -8.27 19.75 -8.43
C VAL A 194 -9.21 20.12 -7.27
N PHE A 195 -8.90 19.72 -6.04
CA PHE A 195 -9.69 20.11 -4.87
C PHE A 195 -9.74 21.62 -4.70
N LEU A 196 -8.62 22.32 -4.79
CA LEU A 196 -8.57 23.80 -4.67
C LEU A 196 -9.34 24.49 -5.80
N CYS A 197 -9.25 23.99 -7.03
CA CYS A 197 -10.03 24.49 -8.17
C CYS A 197 -11.55 24.30 -7.94
N VAL A 198 -11.98 23.11 -7.51
CA VAL A 198 -13.39 22.82 -7.20
C VAL A 198 -13.92 23.74 -6.10
N ARG A 199 -13.08 24.06 -5.12
CA ARG A 199 -13.42 24.98 -4.03
C ARG A 199 -13.22 26.46 -4.36
N ARG A 200 -12.69 26.78 -5.53
CA ARG A 200 -12.31 28.16 -5.94
C ARG A 200 -11.38 28.83 -4.92
N ARG A 201 -10.42 28.05 -4.38
CA ARG A 201 -9.46 28.47 -3.36
C ARG A 201 -8.01 28.37 -3.85
N ALA A 202 -7.76 28.60 -5.14
CA ALA A 202 -6.43 28.54 -5.75
C ALA A 202 -5.39 29.43 -5.03
N GLY A 203 -5.82 30.54 -4.41
CA GLY A 203 -4.95 31.40 -3.59
C GLY A 203 -4.27 30.67 -2.41
N GLU A 204 -4.78 29.51 -1.97
CA GLU A 204 -4.13 28.71 -0.94
C GLU A 204 -2.75 28.21 -1.35
N LEU A 205 -2.51 28.01 -2.65
CA LEU A 205 -1.20 27.66 -3.19
C LEU A 205 -0.09 28.63 -2.77
N LEU A 206 -0.41 29.93 -2.65
CA LEU A 206 0.55 30.95 -2.22
C LEU A 206 0.94 30.79 -0.74
N HIS A 207 0.15 30.11 0.07
CA HIS A 207 0.40 29.88 1.49
C HIS A 207 1.20 28.59 1.78
N MET A 208 1.43 27.74 0.77
CA MET A 208 2.02 26.41 0.94
C MET A 208 3.53 26.39 1.25
N LYS A 209 4.17 27.55 1.43
CA LYS A 209 5.60 27.64 1.76
C LYS A 209 6.48 26.84 0.79
N TRP A 210 6.32 27.05 -0.51
CA TRP A 210 6.97 26.26 -1.57
C TRP A 210 8.48 26.17 -1.41
N LEU A 211 9.19 27.28 -1.16
CA LEU A 211 10.67 27.27 -1.09
C LEU A 211 11.17 26.37 0.06
N PRO A 212 10.80 26.58 1.34
CA PRO A 212 11.24 25.66 2.40
C PRO A 212 10.61 24.26 2.26
N GLY A 213 9.40 24.14 1.72
CA GLY A 213 8.77 22.85 1.46
C GLY A 213 9.53 22.03 0.42
N MET A 214 9.91 22.65 -0.69
CA MET A 214 10.71 21.98 -1.73
C MET A 214 12.11 21.62 -1.23
N ALA A 215 12.73 22.44 -0.39
CA ALA A 215 13.98 22.10 0.26
C ALA A 215 13.86 20.84 1.13
N VAL A 216 12.79 20.74 1.93
CA VAL A 216 12.50 19.53 2.71
C VAL A 216 12.25 18.33 1.82
N PHE A 217 11.44 18.49 0.77
CA PHE A 217 11.14 17.42 -0.20
C PHE A 217 12.41 16.90 -0.86
N LEU A 218 13.27 17.79 -1.36
CA LEU A 218 14.54 17.40 -2.03
C LEU A 218 15.55 16.79 -1.06
N ALA A 219 15.63 17.31 0.17
CA ALA A 219 16.51 16.73 1.19
C ALA A 219 16.09 15.30 1.56
N VAL A 220 14.81 15.02 1.64
CA VAL A 220 14.28 13.68 1.99
C VAL A 220 14.19 12.80 0.74
N GLY A 221 13.39 13.21 -0.24
CA GLY A 221 13.08 12.40 -1.40
C GLY A 221 14.17 12.39 -2.47
N GLY A 222 14.89 13.51 -2.67
CA GLY A 222 15.88 13.67 -3.72
C GLY A 222 17.26 13.11 -3.38
N SER A 223 17.59 12.99 -2.10
CA SER A 223 18.94 12.63 -1.64
C SER A 223 19.41 11.28 -2.19
N TRP A 224 18.59 10.24 -2.10
CA TRP A 224 18.93 8.91 -2.60
C TRP A 224 19.09 8.89 -4.12
N TYR A 225 18.22 9.57 -4.86
CA TYR A 225 18.33 9.66 -6.34
C TYR A 225 19.62 10.35 -6.77
N TYR A 226 20.04 11.39 -6.04
CA TYR A 226 21.31 12.05 -6.29
C TYR A 226 22.49 11.10 -6.05
N VAL A 227 22.48 10.34 -4.96
CA VAL A 227 23.53 9.35 -4.66
C VAL A 227 23.58 8.26 -5.74
N MET A 228 22.42 7.71 -6.13
CA MET A 228 22.33 6.71 -7.19
C MET A 228 22.86 7.22 -8.54
N TYR A 229 22.51 8.46 -8.90
CA TYR A 229 23.07 9.10 -10.10
C TYR A 229 24.61 9.24 -10.00
N ARG A 230 25.14 9.60 -8.84
CA ARG A 230 26.60 9.71 -8.63
C ARG A 230 27.33 8.37 -8.71
N LEU A 231 26.68 7.29 -8.28
CA LEU A 231 27.27 5.93 -8.28
C LEU A 231 27.10 5.21 -9.63
N HIS A 232 25.98 5.37 -10.30
CA HIS A 232 25.58 4.56 -11.45
C HIS A 232 25.33 5.38 -12.73
N GLY A 233 25.41 6.72 -12.65
CA GLY A 233 25.31 7.60 -13.82
C GLY A 233 23.96 7.53 -14.54
N MET A 234 24.03 7.59 -15.87
CA MET A 234 22.83 7.57 -16.74
C MET A 234 22.15 6.20 -16.79
N ASP A 235 22.87 5.11 -16.55
CA ASP A 235 22.28 3.76 -16.50
C ASP A 235 21.12 3.68 -15.49
N PHE A 236 21.34 4.24 -14.31
CA PHE A 236 20.26 4.38 -13.31
C PHE A 236 19.10 5.26 -13.81
N ILE A 237 19.41 6.41 -14.42
CA ILE A 237 18.39 7.36 -14.89
C ILE A 237 17.52 6.74 -15.98
N ASP A 238 18.16 6.16 -16.99
CA ASP A 238 17.47 5.59 -18.16
C ASP A 238 16.63 4.37 -17.77
N THR A 239 17.15 3.52 -16.89
CA THR A 239 16.41 2.34 -16.43
C THR A 239 15.27 2.74 -15.49
N PHE A 240 15.56 3.52 -14.44
CA PHE A 240 14.55 3.85 -13.44
C PHE A 240 13.44 4.76 -13.99
N PHE A 241 13.81 5.90 -14.59
CA PHE A 241 12.80 6.85 -15.10
C PHE A 241 12.29 6.46 -16.47
N GLY A 242 13.15 5.96 -17.36
CA GLY A 242 12.78 5.59 -18.72
C GLY A 242 11.93 4.32 -18.75
N VAL A 243 12.49 3.19 -18.32
CA VAL A 243 11.83 1.88 -18.42
C VAL A 243 10.74 1.73 -17.35
N HIS A 244 11.13 1.85 -16.06
CA HIS A 244 10.24 1.48 -14.97
C HIS A 244 9.16 2.52 -14.63
N ASN A 245 9.29 3.77 -15.08
CA ASN A 245 8.27 4.79 -14.86
C ASN A 245 7.57 5.23 -16.15
N PHE A 246 8.33 5.73 -17.15
CA PHE A 246 7.74 6.33 -18.34
C PHE A 246 7.15 5.29 -19.31
N LEU A 247 7.90 4.23 -19.60
CA LEU A 247 7.45 3.18 -20.52
C LEU A 247 6.23 2.44 -19.96
N ARG A 248 6.25 2.09 -18.67
CA ARG A 248 5.10 1.46 -17.99
C ARG A 248 3.82 2.31 -17.99
N ALA A 249 3.95 3.64 -18.03
CA ALA A 249 2.79 4.51 -18.13
C ALA A 249 2.11 4.46 -19.51
N ARG A 250 2.88 4.16 -20.58
CA ARG A 250 2.44 4.21 -21.97
C ARG A 250 2.19 2.84 -22.61
N VAL A 251 2.92 1.83 -22.19
CA VAL A 251 2.85 0.48 -22.74
C VAL A 251 2.36 -0.47 -21.66
N ALA A 252 1.32 -1.22 -21.97
CA ALA A 252 0.75 -2.19 -21.04
C ALA A 252 1.70 -3.37 -20.85
N GLU A 253 2.16 -3.60 -19.63
CA GLU A 253 2.96 -4.77 -19.25
C GLU A 253 2.11 -6.05 -19.34
N HIS A 254 0.79 -5.92 -19.06
CA HIS A 254 -0.21 -6.96 -19.18
C HIS A 254 -1.36 -6.48 -20.05
N ALA A 255 -1.31 -6.71 -21.37
CA ALA A 255 -2.29 -6.21 -22.32
C ALA A 255 -3.74 -6.65 -22.02
N ARG A 256 -3.93 -7.83 -21.38
CA ARG A 256 -5.26 -8.34 -20.97
C ARG A 256 -5.93 -7.49 -19.90
N ASP A 257 -5.16 -6.78 -19.09
CA ASP A 257 -5.64 -5.96 -17.98
C ASP A 257 -5.97 -4.52 -18.43
N ASP A 258 -5.56 -4.13 -19.64
CA ASP A 258 -5.80 -2.78 -20.17
C ASP A 258 -7.23 -2.63 -20.71
N VAL A 259 -8.22 -2.72 -19.79
CA VAL A 259 -9.64 -2.54 -20.08
C VAL A 259 -10.20 -1.34 -19.31
N PHE A 260 -11.18 -0.63 -19.92
CA PHE A 260 -11.72 0.63 -19.38
C PHE A 260 -12.44 0.51 -18.02
N TYR A 261 -12.86 -0.68 -17.62
CA TYR A 261 -13.56 -0.93 -16.36
C TYR A 261 -12.67 -1.57 -15.27
N TYR A 262 -11.38 -1.81 -15.54
CA TYR A 262 -10.48 -2.55 -14.66
C TYR A 262 -10.54 -2.07 -13.21
N TYR A 263 -10.24 -0.80 -12.95
CA TYR A 263 -10.23 -0.29 -11.58
C TYR A 263 -11.61 -0.12 -10.96
N THR A 264 -12.67 -0.02 -11.75
CA THR A 264 -14.04 -0.10 -11.22
C THR A 264 -14.29 -1.47 -10.60
N LEU A 265 -13.90 -2.55 -11.29
CA LEU A 265 -14.03 -3.91 -10.78
C LEU A 265 -13.11 -4.16 -9.59
N ILE A 266 -11.82 -3.80 -9.71
CA ILE A 266 -10.84 -3.95 -8.64
C ILE A 266 -11.28 -3.21 -7.38
N PHE A 267 -11.81 -1.98 -7.52
CA PHE A 267 -12.33 -1.23 -6.38
C PHE A 267 -13.56 -1.91 -5.76
N LEU A 268 -14.51 -2.38 -6.56
CA LEU A 268 -15.70 -3.07 -6.06
C LEU A 268 -15.35 -4.33 -5.27
N VAL A 269 -14.44 -5.15 -5.77
CA VAL A 269 -13.98 -6.39 -5.11
C VAL A 269 -13.06 -6.06 -3.94
N GLY A 270 -12.07 -5.21 -4.15
CA GLY A 270 -11.08 -4.86 -3.12
C GLY A 270 -11.70 -4.16 -1.91
N PHE A 271 -12.70 -3.30 -2.13
CA PHE A 271 -13.42 -2.62 -1.04
C PHE A 271 -14.56 -3.46 -0.44
N ALA A 272 -14.81 -4.67 -0.95
CA ALA A 272 -15.81 -5.57 -0.36
C ALA A 272 -15.41 -5.94 1.09
N PRO A 273 -16.43 -6.23 1.95
CA PRO A 273 -17.88 -6.27 1.66
C PRO A 273 -18.55 -4.89 1.60
N TRP A 274 -17.80 -3.82 1.90
CA TRP A 274 -18.34 -2.47 2.10
C TRP A 274 -18.86 -1.83 0.81
N SER A 275 -18.27 -2.15 -0.34
CA SER A 275 -18.78 -1.72 -1.66
C SER A 275 -20.25 -2.13 -1.83
N PHE A 276 -20.59 -3.38 -1.56
CA PHE A 276 -21.97 -3.88 -1.69
C PHE A 276 -22.89 -3.29 -0.63
N VAL A 277 -22.44 -3.19 0.63
CA VAL A 277 -23.22 -2.58 1.72
C VAL A 277 -23.53 -1.12 1.41
N VAL A 278 -22.53 -0.34 0.94
CA VAL A 278 -22.70 1.07 0.58
C VAL A 278 -23.64 1.21 -0.62
N LEU A 279 -23.43 0.46 -1.69
CA LEU A 279 -24.29 0.50 -2.89
C LEU A 279 -25.75 0.20 -2.56
N TYR A 280 -26.02 -0.82 -1.73
CA TYR A 280 -27.36 -1.14 -1.27
C TYR A 280 -28.01 0.03 -0.50
N GLN A 281 -27.26 0.65 0.42
CA GLN A 281 -27.75 1.77 1.20
C GLN A 281 -27.92 3.05 0.36
N VAL A 282 -27.05 3.28 -0.61
CA VAL A 282 -27.17 4.38 -1.58
C VAL A 282 -28.44 4.22 -2.41
N LYS A 283 -28.70 3.03 -2.96
CA LYS A 283 -29.94 2.74 -3.69
C LYS A 283 -31.17 3.05 -2.83
N LYS A 284 -31.18 2.60 -1.57
CA LYS A 284 -32.30 2.81 -0.64
C LYS A 284 -32.53 4.29 -0.28
N ARG A 285 -31.47 5.10 -0.21
CA ARG A 285 -31.51 6.53 0.21
C ARG A 285 -31.24 7.50 -0.94
N TRP A 286 -31.41 7.06 -2.18
CA TRP A 286 -31.07 7.84 -3.36
C TRP A 286 -31.76 9.21 -3.43
N ALA A 287 -33.07 9.26 -3.14
CA ALA A 287 -33.84 10.50 -3.16
C ALA A 287 -33.31 11.52 -2.12
N GLU A 288 -33.00 11.06 -0.90
CA GLU A 288 -32.44 11.91 0.17
C GLU A 288 -31.04 12.45 -0.24
N LEU A 289 -30.19 11.59 -0.80
CA LEU A 289 -28.84 11.97 -1.24
C LEU A 289 -28.90 12.99 -2.38
N ARG A 290 -29.75 12.76 -3.37
CA ARG A 290 -29.95 13.67 -4.49
C ARG A 290 -30.39 15.06 -4.03
N GLU A 291 -31.32 15.11 -3.07
CA GLU A 291 -31.81 16.37 -2.53
C GLU A 291 -30.72 17.14 -1.74
N ARG A 292 -29.92 16.46 -0.94
CA ARG A 292 -28.77 17.05 -0.24
C ARG A 292 -27.75 17.66 -1.19
N VAL A 293 -27.47 16.99 -2.31
CA VAL A 293 -26.54 17.48 -3.35
C VAL A 293 -27.13 18.72 -4.03
N LYS A 294 -28.41 18.69 -4.40
CA LYS A 294 -29.11 19.86 -4.99
C LYS A 294 -29.08 21.10 -4.07
N GLN A 295 -29.27 20.88 -2.78
CA GLN A 295 -29.25 21.97 -1.78
C GLN A 295 -27.82 22.42 -1.43
N ARG A 296 -26.77 21.93 -2.12
CA ARG A 296 -25.35 22.23 -1.87
C ARG A 296 -24.93 22.02 -0.40
N ARG A 297 -25.58 21.10 0.31
CA ARG A 297 -25.28 20.75 1.71
C ARG A 297 -24.16 19.71 1.83
N VAL A 298 -23.14 19.82 0.98
CA VAL A 298 -21.97 18.92 0.99
C VAL A 298 -20.80 19.65 1.65
N SER A 299 -20.23 19.06 2.70
CA SER A 299 -19.10 19.65 3.42
C SER A 299 -17.82 19.62 2.60
N ASP A 300 -16.90 20.57 2.88
CA ASP A 300 -15.56 20.60 2.28
C ASP A 300 -14.80 19.27 2.48
N ALA A 301 -14.94 18.68 3.67
CA ALA A 301 -14.36 17.37 3.96
C ALA A 301 -14.88 16.26 3.04
N ALA A 302 -16.19 16.24 2.78
CA ALA A 302 -16.77 15.23 1.89
C ALA A 302 -16.33 15.44 0.44
N ILE A 303 -16.23 16.69 -0.01
CA ILE A 303 -15.71 17.04 -1.35
C ILE A 303 -14.25 16.60 -1.47
N PHE A 304 -13.41 16.91 -0.48
CA PHE A 304 -12.01 16.52 -0.47
C PHE A 304 -11.83 15.00 -0.57
N LEU A 305 -12.52 14.26 0.29
CA LEU A 305 -12.47 12.80 0.31
C LEU A 305 -12.97 12.19 -1.01
N PHE A 306 -14.03 12.75 -1.59
CA PHE A 306 -14.57 12.28 -2.86
C PHE A 306 -13.62 12.57 -4.03
N VAL A 307 -13.07 13.79 -4.13
CA VAL A 307 -12.08 14.17 -5.15
C VAL A 307 -10.85 13.29 -5.05
N TRP A 308 -10.35 13.05 -3.84
CA TRP A 308 -9.22 12.15 -3.60
C TRP A 308 -9.50 10.73 -4.12
N ALA A 309 -10.59 10.09 -3.66
CA ALA A 309 -10.93 8.74 -4.08
C ALA A 309 -11.15 8.62 -5.60
N LEU A 310 -11.86 9.59 -6.18
CA LEU A 310 -12.17 9.62 -7.61
C LEU A 310 -10.90 9.76 -8.46
N LEU A 311 -10.03 10.71 -8.11
CA LEU A 311 -8.84 11.00 -8.93
C LEU A 311 -7.80 9.90 -8.86
N VAL A 312 -7.65 9.20 -7.74
CA VAL A 312 -6.79 8.00 -7.66
C VAL A 312 -7.27 6.94 -8.66
N ASN A 313 -8.56 6.63 -8.66
CA ASN A 313 -9.11 5.63 -9.58
C ASN A 313 -9.00 6.07 -11.05
N LEU A 314 -9.37 7.32 -11.37
CA LEU A 314 -9.32 7.85 -12.73
C LEU A 314 -7.88 7.93 -13.25
N PHE A 315 -6.94 8.38 -12.41
CA PHE A 315 -5.54 8.50 -12.81
C PHE A 315 -4.97 7.13 -13.25
N PHE A 316 -5.12 6.12 -12.39
CA PHE A 316 -4.60 4.80 -12.73
C PHE A 316 -5.39 4.12 -13.86
N GLN A 317 -6.68 4.43 -14.02
CA GLN A 317 -7.46 3.94 -15.16
C GLN A 317 -6.90 4.45 -16.51
N CYS A 318 -6.32 5.65 -16.54
CA CYS A 318 -5.69 6.22 -17.74
C CYS A 318 -4.27 5.69 -18.00
N MET A 319 -3.65 4.95 -17.07
CA MET A 319 -2.35 4.33 -17.27
C MET A 319 -2.49 3.01 -18.04
N ALA A 320 -1.53 2.71 -18.93
CA ALA A 320 -1.53 1.48 -19.72
C ALA A 320 -1.26 0.25 -18.83
N THR A 321 -0.21 0.28 -18.02
CA THR A 321 0.07 -0.81 -17.06
C THR A 321 -0.81 -0.70 -15.83
N LYS A 322 -1.53 -1.77 -15.53
CA LYS A 322 -2.49 -1.86 -14.43
C LYS A 322 -2.12 -2.97 -13.45
N TYR A 323 -2.11 -2.64 -12.15
CA TYR A 323 -1.94 -3.60 -11.06
C TYR A 323 -3.06 -3.44 -10.04
N VAL A 324 -3.53 -4.55 -9.49
CA VAL A 324 -4.65 -4.59 -8.53
C VAL A 324 -4.45 -3.71 -7.30
N THR A 325 -3.20 -3.37 -6.99
CA THR A 325 -2.83 -2.63 -5.77
C THR A 325 -2.83 -1.10 -5.95
N TYR A 326 -2.82 -0.60 -7.19
CA TYR A 326 -2.58 0.83 -7.45
C TYR A 326 -3.65 1.77 -6.89
N THR A 327 -4.90 1.32 -6.80
CA THR A 327 -5.99 2.16 -6.28
C THR A 327 -6.15 2.14 -4.76
N GLN A 328 -5.27 1.44 -4.04
CA GLN A 328 -5.33 1.36 -2.58
C GLN A 328 -5.36 2.74 -1.87
N PRO A 329 -4.68 3.81 -2.33
CA PRO A 329 -4.80 5.13 -1.73
C PRO A 329 -6.21 5.74 -1.75
N ALA A 330 -7.14 5.20 -2.54
CA ALA A 330 -8.56 5.60 -2.55
C ALA A 330 -9.37 5.00 -1.38
N PHE A 331 -8.84 3.99 -0.70
CA PHE A 331 -9.60 3.22 0.30
C PHE A 331 -9.80 3.99 1.60
N LEU A 332 -8.81 4.76 2.06
CA LEU A 332 -8.94 5.60 3.25
C LEU A 332 -10.08 6.63 3.10
N PRO A 333 -10.11 7.49 2.06
CA PRO A 333 -11.19 8.44 1.91
C PRO A 333 -12.56 7.78 1.74
N MET A 334 -12.63 6.64 1.03
CA MET A 334 -13.88 5.89 0.87
C MET A 334 -14.32 5.24 2.17
N ALA A 335 -13.42 4.73 3.00
CA ALA A 335 -13.75 4.20 4.32
C ALA A 335 -14.30 5.29 5.25
N ILE A 336 -13.77 6.51 5.17
CA ILE A 336 -14.29 7.65 5.94
C ILE A 336 -15.69 8.06 5.47
N LEU A 337 -15.90 8.17 4.16
CA LEU A 337 -17.22 8.46 3.59
C LEU A 337 -18.23 7.37 3.94
N ALA A 338 -17.85 6.10 3.80
CA ALA A 338 -18.69 4.96 4.17
C ALA A 338 -19.00 4.93 5.67
N GLY A 339 -18.00 5.15 6.54
CA GLY A 339 -18.17 5.20 7.99
C GLY A 339 -19.15 6.30 8.43
N ARG A 340 -19.07 7.48 7.81
CA ARG A 340 -20.02 8.57 8.03
C ARG A 340 -21.43 8.23 7.53
N PHE A 341 -21.51 7.65 6.34
CA PHE A 341 -22.78 7.28 5.70
C PHE A 341 -23.49 6.14 6.44
N LEU A 342 -22.74 5.15 6.90
CA LEU A 342 -23.25 3.96 7.60
C LEU A 342 -23.40 4.15 9.12
N LEU A 343 -23.13 5.35 9.67
CA LEU A 343 -23.26 5.63 11.10
C LEU A 343 -24.61 5.22 11.69
N PRO A 344 -25.77 5.44 11.04
CA PRO A 344 -27.06 4.95 11.53
C PRO A 344 -27.19 3.42 11.57
N LYS A 345 -26.29 2.71 10.89
CA LYS A 345 -26.23 1.23 10.81
C LYS A 345 -25.02 0.65 11.54
N MET A 346 -24.55 1.32 12.58
CA MET A 346 -23.35 0.93 13.34
C MET A 346 -23.33 -0.54 13.76
N ARG A 347 -24.47 -1.09 14.18
CA ARG A 347 -24.57 -2.52 14.57
C ARG A 347 -24.29 -3.45 13.38
N LEU A 348 -24.78 -3.11 12.19
CA LEU A 348 -24.49 -3.86 10.97
C LEU A 348 -23.00 -3.84 10.67
N VAL A 349 -22.37 -2.64 10.67
CA VAL A 349 -20.94 -2.49 10.40
C VAL A 349 -20.10 -3.34 11.37
N LYS A 350 -20.37 -3.27 12.66
CA LYS A 350 -19.65 -4.06 13.68
C LYS A 350 -19.79 -5.56 13.48
N ARG A 351 -21.01 -6.05 13.18
CA ARG A 351 -21.25 -7.48 12.94
C ARG A 351 -20.55 -7.96 11.67
N THR A 352 -20.68 -7.23 10.57
CA THR A 352 -19.98 -7.55 9.32
C THR A 352 -18.48 -7.58 9.52
N ALA A 353 -17.89 -6.59 10.20
CA ALA A 353 -16.46 -6.56 10.49
C ALA A 353 -16.01 -7.75 11.34
N ALA A 354 -16.77 -8.11 12.40
CA ALA A 354 -16.45 -9.29 13.20
C ALA A 354 -16.46 -10.58 12.38
N CYS A 355 -17.46 -10.75 11.49
CA CYS A 355 -17.50 -11.88 10.56
C CYS A 355 -16.28 -11.88 9.63
N MET A 356 -15.86 -10.71 9.11
CA MET A 356 -14.67 -10.61 8.24
C MET A 356 -13.39 -10.97 8.98
N TYR A 357 -13.20 -10.54 10.23
CA TYR A 357 -12.03 -10.93 11.01
C TYR A 357 -11.94 -12.45 11.21
N VAL A 358 -13.06 -13.10 11.53
CA VAL A 358 -13.11 -14.57 11.66
C VAL A 358 -12.83 -15.24 10.31
N LEU A 359 -13.48 -14.77 9.24
CA LEU A 359 -13.27 -15.28 7.89
C LEU A 359 -11.80 -15.18 7.47
N TYR A 360 -11.16 -14.03 7.67
CA TYR A 360 -9.77 -13.82 7.30
C TYR A 360 -8.82 -14.69 8.14
N ALA A 361 -9.07 -14.84 9.43
CA ALA A 361 -8.29 -15.73 10.27
C ALA A 361 -8.36 -17.18 9.78
N VAL A 362 -9.54 -17.65 9.36
CA VAL A 362 -9.69 -18.99 8.75
C VAL A 362 -9.00 -19.07 7.39
N LEU A 363 -9.18 -18.06 6.52
CA LEU A 363 -8.60 -18.05 5.18
C LEU A 363 -7.07 -18.07 5.17
N ILE A 364 -6.40 -17.52 6.21
CA ILE A 364 -4.94 -17.60 6.32
C ILE A 364 -4.49 -19.07 6.32
N PHE A 365 -5.10 -19.92 7.14
CA PHE A 365 -4.68 -21.32 7.30
C PHE A 365 -5.24 -22.23 6.22
N VAL A 366 -6.49 -22.00 5.78
CA VAL A 366 -7.16 -22.90 4.83
C VAL A 366 -6.78 -22.60 3.38
N ALA A 367 -6.46 -21.35 3.06
CA ALA A 367 -6.20 -20.93 1.68
C ALA A 367 -4.85 -20.24 1.48
N ALA A 368 -4.53 -19.19 2.27
CA ALA A 368 -3.37 -18.36 1.97
C ALA A 368 -2.05 -19.15 2.14
N ILE A 369 -1.87 -19.89 3.23
CA ILE A 369 -0.65 -20.69 3.44
C ILE A 369 -0.45 -21.74 2.33
N PRO A 370 -1.43 -22.60 1.99
CA PRO A 370 -1.30 -23.54 0.89
C PRO A 370 -1.03 -22.89 -0.48
N LEU A 371 -1.71 -21.77 -0.79
CA LEU A 371 -1.52 -21.06 -2.05
C LEU A 371 -0.13 -20.43 -2.15
N CYS A 372 0.36 -19.80 -1.08
CA CYS A 372 1.71 -19.24 -1.05
C CYS A 372 2.77 -20.34 -1.22
N GLU A 373 2.57 -21.52 -0.63
CA GLU A 373 3.48 -22.66 -0.81
C GLU A 373 3.54 -23.12 -2.26
N GLN A 374 2.40 -23.20 -2.94
CA GLN A 374 2.34 -23.58 -4.36
C GLN A 374 2.98 -22.54 -5.29
N GLN A 375 2.97 -21.26 -4.90
CA GLN A 375 3.54 -20.16 -5.68
C GLN A 375 4.97 -19.81 -5.29
N SER A 376 5.62 -20.64 -4.47
CA SER A 376 6.95 -20.41 -3.94
C SER A 376 7.91 -21.53 -4.34
N GLY A 377 9.19 -21.19 -4.48
CA GLY A 377 10.28 -22.17 -4.65
C GLY A 377 10.81 -22.76 -3.33
N ARG A 378 10.10 -22.59 -2.19
CA ARG A 378 10.56 -23.07 -0.87
C ARG A 378 10.78 -24.59 -0.84
N THR A 379 9.84 -25.35 -1.36
CA THR A 379 9.94 -26.82 -1.46
C THR A 379 11.04 -27.26 -2.41
N THR A 380 11.19 -26.57 -3.55
CA THR A 380 12.28 -26.80 -4.51
C THR A 380 13.65 -26.56 -3.87
N ALA A 381 13.81 -25.43 -3.17
CA ALA A 381 15.05 -25.10 -2.47
C ALA A 381 15.39 -26.13 -1.37
N ALA A 382 14.39 -26.63 -0.64
CA ALA A 382 14.58 -27.66 0.36
C ALA A 382 15.03 -29.00 -0.27
N ALA A 383 14.47 -29.38 -1.42
CA ALA A 383 14.88 -30.58 -2.17
C ALA A 383 16.32 -30.43 -2.68
N LEU A 384 16.67 -29.29 -3.26
CA LEU A 384 18.02 -29.01 -3.78
C LEU A 384 19.10 -29.10 -2.69
N ARG A 385 18.81 -28.65 -1.46
CA ARG A 385 19.77 -28.73 -0.34
C ARG A 385 20.12 -30.18 0.08
N ASN A 386 19.24 -31.11 -0.23
CA ASN A 386 19.45 -32.54 0.08
C ASN A 386 20.24 -33.28 -1.02
N LEU A 387 20.53 -32.62 -2.14
CA LEU A 387 21.32 -33.15 -3.23
C LEU A 387 22.80 -32.74 -3.09
N ASN A 388 23.75 -33.58 -3.52
CA ASN A 388 25.15 -33.17 -3.53
C ASN A 388 25.40 -32.11 -4.61
N PRO A 389 26.15 -31.02 -4.31
CA PRO A 389 26.58 -30.08 -5.33
C PRO A 389 27.35 -30.81 -6.45
N GLY A 390 26.92 -30.64 -7.70
CA GLY A 390 27.52 -31.28 -8.87
C GLY A 390 26.73 -32.45 -9.45
N ASP A 391 25.75 -33.02 -8.71
CA ASP A 391 24.91 -34.13 -9.20
C ASP A 391 23.71 -33.68 -10.01
N TYR A 392 23.49 -32.38 -10.16
CA TYR A 392 22.29 -31.81 -10.84
C TYR A 392 22.57 -30.49 -11.53
N LEU A 393 21.89 -30.29 -12.64
CA LEU A 393 21.75 -29.02 -13.31
C LEU A 393 20.33 -28.51 -13.06
N VAL A 394 20.17 -27.35 -12.41
CA VAL A 394 18.86 -26.74 -12.24
C VAL A 394 18.58 -25.85 -13.44
N VAL A 395 17.65 -26.27 -14.28
CA VAL A 395 17.22 -25.52 -15.44
C VAL A 395 15.86 -24.86 -15.13
N ASN A 396 15.77 -23.53 -15.28
CA ASN A 396 14.49 -22.83 -15.18
C ASN A 396 13.71 -22.97 -16.49
N TYR A 397 12.60 -23.68 -16.43
CA TYR A 397 11.74 -23.89 -17.58
C TYR A 397 10.59 -22.90 -17.52
N GLY A 398 10.63 -21.78 -18.28
CA GLY A 398 9.41 -21.05 -18.50
C GLY A 398 9.38 -19.54 -18.46
N ASP A 399 10.49 -18.82 -18.52
CA ASP A 399 10.44 -17.38 -18.72
C ASP A 399 10.97 -16.98 -20.10
N TYR A 400 10.06 -16.94 -21.07
CA TYR A 400 10.36 -16.64 -22.49
C TYR A 400 10.74 -15.17 -22.76
N ASN A 401 10.72 -14.29 -21.74
CA ASN A 401 10.88 -12.85 -21.95
C ASN A 401 12.21 -12.26 -21.44
N ASN A 402 13.14 -13.07 -20.96
CA ASN A 402 14.46 -12.58 -20.57
C ASN A 402 15.55 -13.47 -21.17
N ASP A 403 16.48 -12.87 -21.92
CA ASP A 403 17.66 -13.52 -22.52
C ASP A 403 18.66 -14.08 -21.48
N ARG A 404 18.28 -14.12 -20.20
CA ARG A 404 19.05 -14.66 -19.09
C ARG A 404 18.24 -15.73 -18.37
N ILE A 405 18.78 -16.92 -18.30
CA ILE A 405 18.24 -18.04 -17.50
C ILE A 405 18.48 -17.71 -16.04
N HIS A 406 17.43 -17.31 -15.31
CA HIS A 406 17.49 -17.12 -13.88
C HIS A 406 16.52 -18.06 -13.17
N TYR A 407 16.94 -18.62 -12.04
CA TYR A 407 16.05 -19.36 -11.15
C TYR A 407 14.96 -18.42 -10.60
N LYS A 408 13.83 -19.01 -10.21
CA LYS A 408 12.81 -18.24 -9.47
C LYS A 408 13.45 -17.57 -8.26
N ALA A 409 13.20 -16.29 -8.06
CA ALA A 409 13.80 -15.51 -6.99
C ALA A 409 13.50 -16.08 -5.60
N SER A 410 12.32 -16.70 -5.40
CA SER A 410 12.00 -17.40 -4.16
C SER A 410 12.89 -18.63 -3.94
N THR A 411 13.21 -19.41 -4.99
CA THR A 411 14.13 -20.55 -4.87
C THR A 411 15.50 -20.08 -4.39
N VAL A 412 16.05 -19.02 -5.00
CA VAL A 412 17.35 -18.45 -4.59
C VAL A 412 17.28 -17.86 -3.17
N PHE A 413 16.19 -17.18 -2.84
CA PHE A 413 15.98 -16.65 -1.48
C PHE A 413 16.06 -17.75 -0.42
N TYR A 414 15.42 -18.90 -0.64
CA TYR A 414 15.40 -20.01 0.30
C TYR A 414 16.64 -20.90 0.25
N TYR A 415 17.24 -21.10 -0.92
CA TYR A 415 18.40 -21.98 -1.05
C TYR A 415 19.63 -21.46 -0.26
N GLY A 416 19.84 -20.16 -0.24
CA GLY A 416 20.96 -19.52 0.44
C GLY A 416 21.91 -18.84 -0.54
N GLU A 417 23.18 -19.20 -0.54
CA GLU A 417 24.17 -18.63 -1.44
C GLU A 417 24.15 -19.37 -2.78
N ASN A 418 24.37 -18.63 -3.86
CA ASN A 418 24.56 -19.04 -5.26
C ASN A 418 24.23 -20.50 -5.57
N ILE A 419 23.09 -20.73 -6.19
CA ILE A 419 22.86 -22.02 -6.87
C ILE A 419 23.89 -22.08 -7.98
N PRO A 420 24.77 -23.10 -8.03
CA PRO A 420 25.75 -23.24 -9.10
C PRO A 420 25.06 -23.27 -10.46
N GLU A 421 25.49 -22.39 -11.37
CA GLU A 421 25.04 -22.39 -12.77
C GLU A 421 25.67 -23.54 -13.54
#